data_2b1bb97d453bdb95eb86931b2f9d7ffc
#
_entry.id   2b1bb97d453bdb95eb86931b2f9d7ffc
#
_cell.length_a   1.000
_cell.length_b   1.000
_cell.length_c   1.000
_cell.angle_alpha   90.00
_cell.angle_beta   90.00
_cell.angle_gamma   90.00
#
_symmetry.space_group_name_H-M   'P 1'
#
loop_
_entity.id
_entity.type
_entity.pdbx_description
1 polymer ?
#
loop_
_entity_poly.entity_id
_entity_poly.type
_entity_poly.pdbx_seq_one_letter_code
_entity_poly.pdbx_strand_id
1 'polypeptide(L)'
;MEALINVITLWLALTSGLPSAPEDPQVRHLPAQQFAKIVPGAEVANGGEHTLLGLYDSRNKTIVLRDPWDSRNPADVSVLVHELVHYLQDRAALSYECAGQREAVAYDAQQRWLKLFGLDLQSAFQLDPLTVKVRTACFPY
;
A
#
# COMPACT_ATOMS: atom_id res chain seq x y z
N MET A 1 -14.79 -0.88 8.35
CA MET A 1 -13.79 -0.38 7.39
C MET A 1 -13.65 1.15 7.45
N GLU A 2 -14.73 1.88 7.46
CA GLU A 2 -14.71 3.36 7.53
C GLU A 2 -13.94 3.89 8.73
N ALA A 3 -14.20 3.36 9.92
CA ALA A 3 -13.50 3.77 11.13
C ALA A 3 -11.99 3.49 11.04
N LEU A 4 -11.62 2.36 10.46
CA LEU A 4 -10.20 2.00 10.26
C LEU A 4 -9.52 2.96 9.29
N ILE A 5 -10.18 3.29 8.18
CA ILE A 5 -9.66 4.26 7.20
C ILE A 5 -9.44 5.62 7.87
N ASN A 6 -10.40 6.07 8.67
CA ASN A 6 -10.29 7.36 9.37
C ASN A 6 -9.10 7.38 10.33
N VAL A 7 -8.89 6.31 11.09
CA VAL A 7 -7.75 6.20 12.01
C VAL A 7 -6.43 6.24 11.24
N ILE A 8 -6.33 5.45 10.17
CA ILE A 8 -5.10 5.40 9.36
C ILE A 8 -4.84 6.75 8.70
N THR A 9 -5.86 7.39 8.14
CA THR A 9 -5.72 8.68 7.48
C THR A 9 -5.22 9.77 8.45
N LEU A 10 -5.76 9.80 9.66
CA LEU A 10 -5.29 10.70 10.69
C LEU A 10 -3.84 10.40 11.07
N TRP A 11 -3.51 9.14 11.26
CA TRP A 11 -2.15 8.72 11.58
C TRP A 11 -1.16 9.10 10.46
N LEU A 12 -1.55 8.95 9.19
CA LEU A 12 -0.74 9.36 8.04
C LEU A 12 -0.53 10.88 8.00
N ALA A 13 -1.56 11.65 8.33
CA ALA A 13 -1.41 13.11 8.41
C ALA A 13 -0.38 13.50 9.47
N LEU A 14 -0.39 12.83 10.61
CA LEU A 14 0.52 13.13 11.74
C LEU A 14 1.95 12.61 11.51
N THR A 15 2.11 11.47 10.87
CA THR A 15 3.44 10.83 10.73
C THR A 15 4.10 11.07 9.39
N SER A 16 3.34 11.18 8.32
CA SER A 16 3.85 11.33 6.95
C SER A 16 3.52 12.70 6.34
N GLY A 17 2.75 13.51 7.05
CA GLY A 17 2.38 14.84 6.57
C GLY A 17 1.48 14.85 5.34
N LEU A 18 0.81 13.73 5.05
CA LEU A 18 -0.07 13.65 3.89
C LEU A 18 -1.36 14.42 4.11
N PRO A 19 -1.80 15.26 3.15
CA PRO A 19 -3.06 15.95 3.25
C PRO A 19 -4.23 14.97 3.31
N SER A 20 -5.23 15.27 4.14
CA SER A 20 -6.45 14.48 4.16
C SER A 20 -7.28 14.73 2.91
N ALA A 21 -8.06 13.73 2.50
CA ALA A 21 -8.99 13.86 1.39
C ALA A 21 -10.40 14.14 1.93
N PRO A 22 -11.27 14.85 1.16
CA PRO A 22 -12.62 15.14 1.61
C PRO A 22 -13.51 13.90 1.64
N GLU A 23 -13.16 12.87 0.90
CA GLU A 23 -13.93 11.63 0.80
C GLU A 23 -13.01 10.44 1.07
N ASP A 24 -13.59 9.35 1.57
CA ASP A 24 -12.85 8.09 1.71
C ASP A 24 -12.82 7.34 0.37
N PRO A 25 -11.76 6.54 0.12
CA PRO A 25 -11.76 5.67 -1.04
C PRO A 25 -12.78 4.55 -0.86
N GLN A 26 -13.22 3.98 -1.97
CA GLN A 26 -13.92 2.70 -1.94
C GLN A 26 -12.89 1.59 -1.69
N VAL A 27 -13.28 0.58 -0.93
CA VAL A 27 -12.43 -0.58 -0.68
C VAL A 27 -13.17 -1.83 -1.14
N ARG A 28 -12.53 -2.60 -2.01
CA ARG A 28 -13.06 -3.87 -2.53
C ARG A 28 -12.12 -5.00 -2.14
N HIS A 29 -12.73 -6.15 -1.86
CA HIS A 29 -12.00 -7.38 -1.60
C HIS A 29 -12.19 -8.33 -2.78
N LEU A 30 -11.13 -8.87 -3.31
CA LEU A 30 -11.19 -9.84 -4.39
C LEU A 30 -10.47 -11.13 -4.00
N PRO A 31 -11.06 -12.30 -4.35
CA PRO A 31 -10.34 -13.56 -4.26
C PRO A 31 -9.03 -13.50 -5.05
N ALA A 32 -8.03 -14.27 -4.61
CA ALA A 32 -6.70 -14.27 -5.21
C ALA A 32 -6.73 -14.47 -6.73
N GLN A 33 -7.59 -15.36 -7.21
CA GLN A 33 -7.70 -15.65 -8.65
C GLN A 33 -8.25 -14.46 -9.45
N GLN A 34 -9.22 -13.74 -8.90
CA GLN A 34 -9.76 -12.55 -9.55
C GLN A 34 -8.77 -11.38 -9.48
N PHE A 35 -8.07 -11.24 -8.36
CA PHE A 35 -7.04 -10.22 -8.20
C PHE A 35 -5.93 -10.39 -9.24
N ALA A 36 -5.50 -11.63 -9.49
CA ALA A 36 -4.46 -11.94 -10.48
C ALA A 36 -4.86 -11.53 -11.90
N LYS A 37 -6.15 -11.51 -12.22
CA LYS A 37 -6.63 -11.12 -13.55
C LYS A 37 -6.53 -9.62 -13.80
N ILE A 38 -6.58 -8.81 -12.75
CA ILE A 38 -6.54 -7.35 -12.88
C ILE A 38 -5.17 -6.74 -12.60
N VAL A 39 -4.27 -7.51 -11.98
CA VAL A 39 -2.91 -7.06 -11.65
C VAL A 39 -1.91 -7.86 -12.49
N PRO A 40 -1.29 -7.24 -13.50
CA PRO A 40 -0.30 -7.93 -14.31
C PRO A 40 0.85 -8.47 -13.45
N GLY A 41 1.19 -9.74 -13.65
CA GLY A 41 2.27 -10.40 -12.94
C GLY A 41 1.91 -10.99 -11.58
N ALA A 42 0.69 -10.77 -11.07
CA ALA A 42 0.27 -11.32 -9.77
C ALA A 42 0.26 -12.86 -9.77
N GLU A 43 0.00 -13.47 -10.91
CA GLU A 43 0.00 -14.93 -11.08
C GLU A 43 1.39 -15.54 -11.06
N VAL A 44 2.42 -14.75 -11.31
CA VAL A 44 3.82 -15.20 -11.31
C VAL A 44 4.36 -15.34 -9.89
N ALA A 45 3.62 -14.88 -8.91
CA ALA A 45 4.07 -14.82 -7.53
C ALA A 45 3.82 -16.12 -6.75
N ASN A 46 3.78 -17.26 -7.40
CA ASN A 46 3.65 -18.57 -6.73
C ASN A 46 4.87 -18.85 -5.86
N GLY A 47 4.72 -18.65 -4.54
CA GLY A 47 5.83 -18.74 -3.60
C GLY A 47 6.82 -17.61 -3.72
N GLY A 48 6.48 -16.59 -4.48
CA GLY A 48 7.34 -15.44 -4.69
C GLY A 48 7.35 -14.47 -3.52
N GLU A 49 8.51 -13.94 -3.27
CA GLU A 49 8.77 -12.97 -2.22
C GLU A 49 8.02 -11.64 -2.43
N HIS A 50 7.35 -11.45 -3.57
CA HIS A 50 6.84 -10.16 -4.01
C HIS A 50 5.39 -10.22 -4.50
N THR A 51 4.59 -11.08 -3.89
CA THR A 51 3.17 -11.18 -4.21
C THR A 51 2.47 -9.85 -3.91
N LEU A 52 1.82 -9.29 -4.92
CA LEU A 52 0.98 -8.11 -4.72
C LEU A 52 -0.26 -8.50 -3.93
N LEU A 53 -0.55 -7.77 -2.87
CA LEU A 53 -1.66 -8.01 -1.96
C LEU A 53 -2.69 -6.89 -1.99
N GLY A 54 -2.36 -5.77 -2.63
CA GLY A 54 -3.25 -4.63 -2.77
C GLY A 54 -2.93 -3.81 -4.01
N LEU A 55 -3.89 -2.98 -4.39
CA LEU A 55 -3.78 -2.08 -5.53
C LEU A 55 -4.64 -0.86 -5.28
N TYR A 56 -4.15 0.32 -5.63
CA TYR A 56 -4.98 1.51 -5.75
C TYR A 56 -5.32 1.78 -7.22
N ASP A 57 -6.60 1.77 -7.54
CA ASP A 57 -7.14 2.14 -8.85
C ASP A 57 -7.52 3.62 -8.86
N SER A 58 -6.66 4.44 -9.47
CA SER A 58 -6.85 5.90 -9.49
C SER A 58 -8.04 6.33 -10.35
N ARG A 59 -8.42 5.54 -11.35
CA ARG A 59 -9.57 5.87 -12.22
C ARG A 59 -10.88 5.81 -11.45
N ASN A 60 -11.02 4.79 -10.60
CA ASN A 60 -12.25 4.53 -9.85
C ASN A 60 -12.14 4.94 -8.39
N LYS A 61 -11.02 5.52 -7.97
CA LYS A 61 -10.76 5.91 -6.58
C LYS A 61 -11.02 4.77 -5.61
N THR A 62 -10.57 3.58 -5.98
CA THR A 62 -10.86 2.33 -5.29
C THR A 62 -9.58 1.63 -4.89
N ILE A 63 -9.50 1.22 -3.63
CA ILE A 63 -8.46 0.32 -3.15
C ILE A 63 -9.00 -1.10 -3.27
N VAL A 64 -8.22 -1.98 -3.90
CA VAL A 64 -8.55 -3.39 -4.05
C VAL A 64 -7.60 -4.19 -3.18
N LEU A 65 -8.16 -4.99 -2.28
CA LEU A 65 -7.38 -5.87 -1.39
C LEU A 65 -7.57 -7.31 -1.81
N ARG A 66 -6.48 -8.05 -1.85
CA ARG A 66 -6.51 -9.48 -2.20
C ARG A 66 -6.87 -10.29 -0.97
N ASP A 67 -7.93 -11.08 -1.06
CA ASP A 67 -8.30 -11.99 0.01
C ASP A 67 -7.37 -13.23 0.05
N PRO A 68 -7.15 -13.83 1.24
CA PRO A 68 -7.73 -13.42 2.52
C PRO A 68 -7.08 -12.15 3.08
N TRP A 69 -7.90 -11.25 3.58
CA TRP A 69 -7.46 -10.01 4.24
C TRP A 69 -8.26 -9.85 5.54
N ASP A 70 -7.56 -9.64 6.65
CA ASP A 70 -8.18 -9.56 7.98
C ASP A 70 -7.79 -8.24 8.66
N SER A 71 -8.79 -7.44 9.03
CA SER A 71 -8.59 -6.17 9.73
C SER A 71 -7.93 -6.32 11.11
N ARG A 72 -7.88 -7.54 11.65
CA ARG A 72 -7.24 -7.84 12.93
C ARG A 72 -5.77 -8.24 12.78
N ASN A 73 -5.31 -8.44 11.55
CA ASN A 73 -3.92 -8.78 11.26
C ASN A 73 -3.15 -7.51 10.88
N PRO A 74 -2.18 -7.07 11.69
CA PRO A 74 -1.41 -5.85 11.40
C PRO A 74 -0.69 -5.89 10.05
N ALA A 75 -0.23 -7.04 9.61
CA ALA A 75 0.39 -7.18 8.30
C ALA A 75 -0.60 -6.89 7.17
N ASP A 76 -1.81 -7.43 7.27
CA ASP A 76 -2.87 -7.16 6.28
C ASP A 76 -3.26 -5.68 6.30
N VAL A 77 -3.42 -5.09 7.48
CA VAL A 77 -3.74 -3.66 7.60
C VAL A 77 -2.63 -2.81 6.99
N SER A 78 -1.38 -3.21 7.09
CA SER A 78 -0.26 -2.46 6.51
C SER A 78 -0.36 -2.36 4.99
N VAL A 79 -0.97 -3.33 4.32
CA VAL A 79 -1.25 -3.27 2.88
C VAL A 79 -2.25 -2.16 2.59
N LEU A 80 -3.30 -2.06 3.40
CA LEU A 80 -4.27 -0.97 3.29
C LEU A 80 -3.60 0.39 3.54
N VAL A 81 -2.68 0.48 4.51
CA VAL A 81 -1.91 1.71 4.75
C VAL A 81 -1.15 2.13 3.50
N HIS A 82 -0.47 1.19 2.85
CA HIS A 82 0.30 1.44 1.63
C HIS A 82 -0.60 2.02 0.51
N GLU A 83 -1.74 1.39 0.26
CA GLU A 83 -2.65 1.84 -0.79
C GLU A 83 -3.38 3.13 -0.43
N LEU A 84 -3.64 3.38 0.86
CA LEU A 84 -4.18 4.67 1.32
C LEU A 84 -3.20 5.82 1.07
N VAL A 85 -1.91 5.58 1.20
CA VAL A 85 -0.90 6.59 0.83
C VAL A 85 -1.09 6.98 -0.64
N HIS A 86 -1.21 6.02 -1.53
CA HIS A 86 -1.40 6.30 -2.97
C HIS A 86 -2.71 7.04 -3.23
N TYR A 87 -3.77 6.69 -2.53
CA TYR A 87 -5.05 7.42 -2.62
C TYR A 87 -4.87 8.89 -2.22
N LEU A 88 -4.21 9.15 -1.09
CA LEU A 88 -4.00 10.51 -0.60
C LEU A 88 -3.07 11.31 -1.52
N GLN A 89 -2.02 10.67 -2.05
CA GLN A 89 -1.13 11.28 -3.04
C GLN A 89 -1.90 11.71 -4.29
N ASP A 90 -2.77 10.86 -4.78
CA ASP A 90 -3.60 11.11 -5.96
C ASP A 90 -4.61 12.22 -5.70
N ARG A 91 -5.33 12.16 -4.58
CA ARG A 91 -6.35 13.17 -4.22
C ARG A 91 -5.76 14.56 -4.01
N ALA A 92 -4.54 14.65 -3.51
CA ALA A 92 -3.83 15.91 -3.31
C ALA A 92 -3.04 16.34 -4.57
N ALA A 93 -3.06 15.55 -5.63
CA ALA A 93 -2.31 15.79 -6.86
C ALA A 93 -0.82 16.07 -6.60
N LEU A 94 -0.22 15.30 -5.69
CA LEU A 94 1.18 15.45 -5.34
C LEU A 94 2.08 15.01 -6.50
N SER A 95 3.13 15.80 -6.77
CA SER A 95 4.09 15.53 -7.83
C SER A 95 5.35 14.88 -7.28
N TYR A 96 5.89 13.91 -8.02
CA TYR A 96 7.12 13.22 -7.71
C TYR A 96 8.01 13.13 -8.94
N GLU A 97 9.33 13.01 -8.75
CA GLU A 97 10.26 12.87 -9.87
C GLU A 97 10.03 11.59 -10.67
N CYS A 98 9.62 10.52 -9.98
CA CYS A 98 9.36 9.24 -10.61
C CYS A 98 8.40 8.41 -9.73
N ALA A 99 7.91 7.32 -10.29
CA ALA A 99 7.06 6.38 -9.55
C ALA A 99 7.74 5.83 -8.29
N GLY A 100 9.07 5.67 -8.31
CA GLY A 100 9.82 5.20 -7.15
C GLY A 100 9.73 6.14 -5.95
N GLN A 101 9.75 7.45 -6.14
CA GLN A 101 9.57 8.41 -5.04
C GLN A 101 8.16 8.31 -4.44
N ARG A 102 7.15 8.11 -5.25
CA ARG A 102 5.77 7.89 -4.80
C ARG A 102 5.69 6.63 -3.94
N GLU A 103 6.33 5.56 -4.37
CA GLU A 103 6.42 4.29 -3.63
C GLU A 103 7.20 4.44 -2.32
N ALA A 104 8.22 5.28 -2.30
CA ALA A 104 9.03 5.47 -1.09
C ALA A 104 8.19 5.95 0.10
N VAL A 105 7.25 6.86 -0.15
CA VAL A 105 6.33 7.35 0.89
C VAL A 105 5.43 6.23 1.38
N ALA A 106 4.90 5.40 0.46
CA ALA A 106 4.02 4.30 0.80
C ALA A 106 4.74 3.20 1.59
N TYR A 107 5.93 2.80 1.17
CA TYR A 107 6.71 1.81 1.91
C TYR A 107 7.17 2.32 3.27
N ASP A 108 7.55 3.59 3.38
CA ASP A 108 7.92 4.17 4.67
C ASP A 108 6.74 4.15 5.65
N ALA A 109 5.56 4.53 5.20
CA ALA A 109 4.36 4.50 6.04
C ALA A 109 4.01 3.05 6.43
N GLN A 110 4.08 2.12 5.48
CA GLN A 110 3.82 0.71 5.75
C GLN A 110 4.79 0.15 6.79
N GLN A 111 6.08 0.46 6.66
CA GLN A 111 7.11 0.04 7.61
C GLN A 111 6.86 0.61 9.01
N ARG A 112 6.51 1.89 9.10
CA ARG A 112 6.21 2.54 10.38
C ARG A 112 4.99 1.92 11.06
N TRP A 113 3.95 1.59 10.29
CA TRP A 113 2.77 0.91 10.81
C TRP A 113 3.13 -0.46 11.37
N LEU A 114 3.86 -1.25 10.61
CA LEU A 114 4.28 -2.60 11.04
C LEU A 114 5.10 -2.53 12.33
N LYS A 115 5.98 -1.55 12.47
CA LYS A 115 6.81 -1.39 13.67
C LYS A 115 6.00 -1.13 14.93
N LEU A 116 4.81 -0.54 14.83
CA LEU A 116 3.92 -0.38 15.98
C LEU A 116 3.52 -1.72 16.61
N PHE A 117 3.59 -2.80 15.82
CA PHE A 117 3.19 -4.15 16.23
C PHE A 117 4.38 -5.10 16.33
N GLY A 118 5.60 -4.57 16.35
CA GLY A 118 6.81 -5.38 16.45
C GLY A 118 7.17 -6.11 15.16
N LEU A 119 6.63 -5.67 14.03
CA LEU A 119 6.86 -6.24 12.70
C LEU A 119 7.65 -5.28 11.82
N ASP A 120 8.12 -5.77 10.67
CA ASP A 120 8.70 -4.96 9.61
C ASP A 120 8.38 -5.59 8.24
N LEU A 121 8.75 -4.90 7.17
CA LEU A 121 8.48 -5.38 5.81
C LEU A 121 9.16 -6.72 5.52
N GLN A 122 10.36 -6.93 6.04
CA GLN A 122 11.10 -8.16 5.82
C GLN A 122 10.44 -9.33 6.54
N SER A 123 10.07 -9.18 7.83
CA SER A 123 9.44 -10.25 8.60
C SER A 123 8.02 -10.57 8.13
N ALA A 124 7.26 -9.55 7.75
CA ALA A 124 5.85 -9.73 7.39
C ALA A 124 5.67 -10.18 5.92
N PHE A 125 6.52 -9.70 5.00
CA PHE A 125 6.34 -9.92 3.56
C PHE A 125 7.59 -10.45 2.85
N GLN A 126 8.65 -10.79 3.59
CA GLN A 126 9.94 -11.20 3.02
C GLN A 126 10.51 -10.16 2.06
N LEU A 127 10.19 -8.89 2.29
CA LEU A 127 10.60 -7.78 1.48
C LEU A 127 11.86 -7.16 2.09
N ASP A 128 13.02 -7.51 1.56
CA ASP A 128 14.29 -7.08 2.11
C ASP A 128 14.58 -5.60 1.79
N PRO A 129 15.50 -4.95 2.57
CA PRO A 129 15.79 -3.53 2.37
C PRO A 129 16.33 -3.20 0.98
N LEU A 130 17.08 -4.10 0.34
CA LEU A 130 17.61 -3.86 -1.00
C LEU A 130 16.49 -3.82 -2.03
N THR A 131 15.54 -4.75 -1.96
CA THR A 131 14.38 -4.76 -2.85
C THR A 131 13.54 -3.48 -2.70
N VAL A 132 13.30 -3.04 -1.47
CA VAL A 132 12.60 -1.78 -1.21
C VAL A 132 13.37 -0.61 -1.82
N LYS A 133 14.68 -0.58 -1.65
CA LYS A 133 15.53 0.47 -2.19
C LYS A 133 15.44 0.53 -3.72
N VAL A 134 15.47 -0.62 -4.39
CA VAL A 134 15.34 -0.70 -5.85
C VAL A 134 13.96 -0.20 -6.30
N ARG A 135 12.88 -0.60 -5.61
CA ARG A 135 11.51 -0.20 -5.94
C ARG A 135 11.24 1.28 -5.74
N THR A 136 12.02 1.93 -4.87
CA THR A 136 11.82 3.33 -4.49
C THR A 136 12.83 4.27 -5.12
N ALA A 137 13.75 3.76 -5.91
CA ALA A 137 14.76 4.56 -6.60
C ALA A 137 14.22 5.17 -7.89
N CYS A 138 14.74 6.34 -8.23
CA CYS A 138 14.55 6.93 -9.56
C CYS A 138 15.81 6.64 -10.38
N PHE A 139 15.64 5.92 -11.48
CA PHE A 139 16.75 5.59 -12.35
C PHE A 139 16.84 6.61 -13.49
N PRO A 140 18.04 7.14 -13.80
CA PRO A 140 18.21 7.98 -14.99
C PRO A 140 18.04 7.13 -16.26
N TYR A 141 17.43 7.73 -17.29
CA TYR A 141 17.27 7.11 -18.60
C TYR A 141 18.32 7.64 -19.56
#